data_a77b1e772da9745f0e37e16d65120400
#
_entry.id   a77b1e772da9745f0e37e16d65120400
#
_cell.length_a   1.000
_cell.length_b   1.000
_cell.length_c   1.000
_cell.angle_alpha   90.00
_cell.angle_beta   90.00
_cell.angle_gamma   90.00
#
_symmetry.space_group_name_H-M   'P 1'
#
loop_
_entity.id
_entity.type
_entity.pdbx_description
1 polymer ?
#
loop_
_entity_poly.entity_id
_entity_poly.type
_entity_poly.pdbx_seq_one_letter_code
_entity_poly.pdbx_strand_id
1 'polypeptide(L)'
;MKKMLVVALAACMSGLALAKEKVVIVPAHPDDLISTIGFCLLARDTFEVHVIDFTHGERGLGLEGFTNGVAKATRIKEEESVCAAVGATLHWLDEVDGDAYACRETCWRLADLLKELKPRAVFGHWPVDIHGDHMMAGASLMKAVFLAEITPEFYFFEEEYQSKAFVPDHYLDIGRVLERKYEIVRMYKCQYRDGGIERRHRAAEMYHGMHTAMLASGKAEAFKSLFPVLQGQRSIFQELQPTSRGKPKFQGARVR
;
A
#
# COMPACT_ATOMS: atom_id res chain seq x y z
N MET A 1 33.95 46.42 -42.07
CA MET A 1 34.14 45.13 -41.35
C MET A 1 33.36 45.18 -40.04
N LYS A 2 32.14 44.63 -40.02
CA LYS A 2 31.28 44.55 -38.79
C LYS A 2 31.55 43.21 -38.10
N LYS A 3 32.11 43.25 -36.88
CA LYS A 3 32.28 42.08 -36.04
C LYS A 3 30.92 41.73 -35.44
N MET A 4 30.36 40.57 -35.80
CA MET A 4 29.22 39.98 -35.16
C MET A 4 29.66 39.35 -33.83
N LEU A 5 29.12 39.89 -32.73
CA LEU A 5 29.27 39.31 -31.40
C LEU A 5 28.23 38.20 -31.22
N VAL A 6 28.68 36.94 -31.24
CA VAL A 6 27.83 35.80 -30.92
C VAL A 6 27.79 35.66 -29.40
N VAL A 7 26.68 36.06 -28.79
CA VAL A 7 26.41 35.78 -27.37
C VAL A 7 25.82 34.37 -27.27
N ALA A 8 26.62 33.44 -26.76
CA ALA A 8 26.15 32.11 -26.41
C ALA A 8 25.34 32.20 -25.11
N LEU A 9 24.02 32.08 -25.20
CA LEU A 9 23.15 31.90 -24.05
C LEU A 9 23.33 30.45 -23.57
N ALA A 10 24.14 30.23 -22.54
CA ALA A 10 24.18 29.00 -21.81
C ALA A 10 22.88 28.90 -20.97
N ALA A 11 21.89 28.19 -21.47
CA ALA A 11 20.70 27.83 -20.70
C ALA A 11 21.12 26.90 -19.55
N CYS A 12 21.21 27.44 -18.34
CA CYS A 12 21.21 26.65 -17.11
C CYS A 12 19.84 25.94 -17.01
N MET A 13 19.75 24.76 -17.57
CA MET A 13 18.67 23.81 -17.23
C MET A 13 19.00 23.22 -15.85
N SER A 14 18.76 24.00 -14.80
CA SER A 14 18.53 23.43 -13.48
C SER A 14 17.30 22.56 -13.59
N GLY A 15 17.51 21.23 -13.65
CA GLY A 15 16.44 20.26 -13.65
C GLY A 15 15.61 20.45 -12.37
N LEU A 16 14.45 21.11 -12.47
CA LEU A 16 13.44 20.98 -11.44
C LEU A 16 13.08 19.49 -11.42
N ALA A 17 13.54 18.78 -10.40
CA ALA A 17 12.99 17.46 -10.10
C ALA A 17 11.51 17.68 -9.84
N LEU A 18 10.64 17.16 -10.72
CA LEU A 18 9.20 17.15 -10.47
C LEU A 18 8.99 16.43 -9.14
N ALA A 19 8.20 17.03 -8.24
CA ALA A 19 7.83 16.37 -7.00
C ALA A 19 7.17 15.04 -7.33
N LYS A 20 7.54 13.98 -6.58
CA LYS A 20 6.92 12.67 -6.78
C LYS A 20 5.42 12.74 -6.51
N GLU A 21 4.64 12.03 -7.30
CA GLU A 21 3.23 11.83 -6.98
C GLU A 21 3.09 11.01 -5.70
N LYS A 22 2.03 11.26 -4.94
CA LYS A 22 1.80 10.61 -3.66
C LYS A 22 0.89 9.39 -3.80
N VAL A 23 1.18 8.37 -3.02
CA VAL A 23 0.29 7.23 -2.81
C VAL A 23 -0.02 7.11 -1.32
N VAL A 24 -1.27 6.80 -1.00
CA VAL A 24 -1.75 6.71 0.39
C VAL A 24 -2.26 5.31 0.67
N ILE A 25 -1.82 4.72 1.78
CA ILE A 25 -2.30 3.44 2.29
C ILE A 25 -2.97 3.69 3.63
N VAL A 26 -4.16 3.10 3.83
CA VAL A 26 -4.95 3.27 5.05
C VAL A 26 -5.17 1.90 5.71
N PRO A 27 -4.20 1.43 6.53
CA PRO A 27 -4.37 0.27 7.38
C PRO A 27 -5.27 0.58 8.57
N ALA A 28 -5.91 -0.43 9.16
CA ALA A 28 -6.73 -0.27 10.35
C ALA A 28 -5.89 -0.24 11.63
N HIS A 29 -4.82 -1.04 11.66
CA HIS A 29 -3.94 -1.15 12.82
C HIS A 29 -2.47 -1.17 12.39
N PRO A 30 -1.55 -0.78 13.28
CA PRO A 30 -0.13 -1.10 13.11
C PRO A 30 0.06 -2.62 12.97
N ASP A 31 0.64 -3.08 11.91
CA ASP A 31 0.85 -4.44 11.39
C ASP A 31 0.04 -4.79 10.12
N ASP A 32 -1.12 -4.21 9.89
CA ASP A 32 -1.88 -4.46 8.65
C ASP A 32 -1.14 -3.98 7.39
N LEU A 33 -0.18 -3.06 7.56
CA LEU A 33 0.69 -2.63 6.44
C LEU A 33 1.45 -3.80 5.80
N ILE A 34 1.57 -4.94 6.49
CA ILE A 34 2.22 -6.16 5.98
C ILE A 34 1.66 -6.60 4.63
N SER A 35 0.37 -6.40 4.38
CA SER A 35 -0.28 -6.73 3.11
C SER A 35 0.21 -5.89 1.93
N THR A 36 0.91 -4.77 2.20
CA THR A 36 1.37 -3.81 1.18
C THR A 36 2.84 -3.41 1.30
N ILE A 37 3.62 -4.02 2.20
CA ILE A 37 5.06 -3.70 2.37
C ILE A 37 5.84 -3.91 1.07
N GLY A 38 5.52 -4.97 0.30
CA GLY A 38 6.15 -5.22 -0.99
C GLY A 38 5.87 -4.09 -1.98
N PHE A 39 4.62 -3.64 -2.04
CA PHE A 39 4.23 -2.46 -2.81
C PHE A 39 5.02 -1.22 -2.37
N CYS A 40 5.08 -0.92 -1.08
CA CYS A 40 5.82 0.24 -0.55
C CYS A 40 7.29 0.22 -0.97
N LEU A 41 7.96 -0.93 -0.84
CA LEU A 41 9.36 -1.10 -1.22
C LEU A 41 9.60 -0.89 -2.72
N LEU A 42 8.63 -1.24 -3.56
CA LEU A 42 8.71 -1.03 -5.01
C LEU A 42 8.33 0.39 -5.41
N ALA A 43 7.43 1.02 -4.68
CA ALA A 43 6.86 2.33 -4.99
C ALA A 43 7.76 3.50 -4.56
N ARG A 44 8.49 3.39 -3.45
CA ARG A 44 9.22 4.49 -2.80
C ARG A 44 10.22 5.23 -3.69
N ASP A 45 10.75 4.60 -4.72
CA ASP A 45 11.68 5.24 -5.64
C ASP A 45 10.95 6.13 -6.66
N THR A 46 9.69 5.82 -6.98
CA THR A 46 8.86 6.50 -7.98
C THR A 46 7.85 7.46 -7.34
N PHE A 47 7.26 7.04 -6.22
CA PHE A 47 6.20 7.74 -5.51
C PHE A 47 6.64 8.15 -4.11
N GLU A 48 5.98 9.15 -3.55
CA GLU A 48 6.03 9.49 -2.14
C GLU A 48 4.94 8.68 -1.42
N VAL A 49 5.36 7.76 -0.56
CA VAL A 49 4.45 6.83 0.12
C VAL A 49 4.00 7.43 1.45
N HIS A 50 2.70 7.48 1.67
CA HIS A 50 2.08 7.88 2.93
C HIS A 50 1.26 6.74 3.50
N VAL A 51 1.34 6.55 4.81
CA VAL A 51 0.52 5.61 5.57
C VAL A 51 -0.34 6.42 6.53
N ILE A 52 -1.64 6.17 6.55
CA ILE A 52 -2.57 6.79 7.50
C ILE A 52 -3.18 5.64 8.32
N ASP A 53 -2.58 5.35 9.47
CA ASP A 53 -3.12 4.35 10.38
C ASP A 53 -4.43 4.82 11.01
N PHE A 54 -5.43 3.95 10.97
CA PHE A 54 -6.77 4.25 11.45
C PHE A 54 -6.82 4.28 12.97
N THR A 55 -6.20 3.29 13.62
CA THR A 55 -6.08 3.18 15.09
C THR A 55 -4.61 3.02 15.49
N HIS A 56 -4.34 3.07 16.79
CA HIS A 56 -3.01 2.77 17.32
C HIS A 56 -2.83 1.30 17.73
N GLY A 57 -3.85 0.44 17.53
CA GLY A 57 -3.81 -0.97 17.89
C GLY A 57 -3.68 -1.20 19.41
N GLU A 58 -4.25 -0.32 20.24
CA GLU A 58 -4.08 -0.34 21.70
C GLU A 58 -4.73 -1.52 22.41
N ARG A 59 -5.63 -2.23 21.74
CA ARG A 59 -6.26 -3.46 22.24
C ARG A 59 -5.62 -4.74 21.67
N GLY A 60 -4.52 -4.62 20.96
CA GLY A 60 -3.85 -5.77 20.33
C GLY A 60 -3.54 -6.88 21.31
N LEU A 61 -4.04 -8.10 21.04
CA LEU A 61 -3.93 -9.30 21.90
C LEU A 61 -2.51 -9.90 21.95
N GLY A 62 -1.54 -9.31 21.25
CA GLY A 62 -0.17 -9.81 21.16
C GLY A 62 0.67 -9.62 22.41
N LEU A 63 0.25 -8.75 23.29
CA LEU A 63 1.02 -8.30 24.45
C LEU A 63 0.36 -8.75 25.76
N GLU A 64 0.53 -10.03 26.12
CA GLU A 64 0.07 -10.54 27.41
C GLU A 64 0.68 -9.72 28.55
N GLY A 65 -0.17 -9.32 29.50
CA GLY A 65 0.24 -8.56 30.67
C GLY A 65 0.45 -7.06 30.44
N PHE A 66 0.26 -6.55 29.23
CA PHE A 66 0.32 -5.10 28.96
C PHE A 66 -1.04 -4.43 29.23
N THR A 67 -0.95 -3.22 29.79
CA THR A 67 -2.08 -2.28 29.80
C THR A 67 -2.27 -1.70 28.39
N ASN A 68 -3.47 -1.18 28.09
CA ASN A 68 -3.75 -0.52 26.80
C ASN A 68 -2.71 0.56 26.46
N GLY A 69 -2.25 1.35 27.46
CA GLY A 69 -1.25 2.39 27.23
C GLY A 69 0.12 1.84 26.82
N VAL A 70 0.55 0.70 27.35
CA VAL A 70 1.82 0.04 26.98
C VAL A 70 1.71 -0.56 25.59
N ALA A 71 0.60 -1.23 25.27
CA ALA A 71 0.34 -1.78 23.95
C ALA A 71 0.37 -0.67 22.88
N LYS A 72 -0.36 0.41 23.10
CA LYS A 72 -0.36 1.60 22.23
C LYS A 72 1.06 2.11 21.96
N ALA A 73 1.82 2.39 23.04
CA ALA A 73 3.17 2.94 22.91
C ALA A 73 4.14 2.00 22.17
N THR A 74 3.98 0.69 22.34
CA THR A 74 4.80 -0.32 21.66
C THR A 74 4.46 -0.38 20.18
N ARG A 75 3.18 -0.46 19.84
CA ARG A 75 2.72 -0.58 18.45
C ARG A 75 3.02 0.68 17.63
N ILE A 76 2.87 1.88 18.22
CA ILE A 76 3.30 3.14 17.58
C ILE A 76 4.78 3.08 17.21
N LYS A 77 5.67 2.68 18.12
CA LYS A 77 7.12 2.59 17.83
C LYS A 77 7.46 1.56 16.76
N GLU A 78 6.76 0.43 16.77
CA GLU A 78 6.94 -0.59 15.74
C GLU A 78 6.50 -0.07 14.38
N GLU A 79 5.35 0.59 14.28
CA GLU A 79 4.84 1.18 13.04
C GLU A 79 5.74 2.31 12.51
N GLU A 80 6.17 3.24 13.38
CA GLU A 80 7.14 4.27 13.03
C GLU A 80 8.42 3.67 12.43
N SER A 81 8.91 2.57 13.02
CA SER A 81 10.11 1.88 12.55
C SER A 81 9.89 1.19 11.20
N VAL A 82 8.72 0.58 11.00
CA VAL A 82 8.35 -0.07 9.74
C VAL A 82 8.15 0.97 8.64
N CYS A 83 7.40 2.04 8.90
CA CYS A 83 7.22 3.13 7.94
C CYS A 83 8.56 3.75 7.51
N ALA A 84 9.47 3.99 8.46
CA ALA A 84 10.83 4.45 8.14
C ALA A 84 11.60 3.44 7.27
N ALA A 85 11.48 2.13 7.54
CA ALA A 85 12.16 1.08 6.79
C ALA A 85 11.65 0.91 5.34
N VAL A 86 10.37 1.19 5.10
CA VAL A 86 9.79 1.20 3.76
C VAL A 86 9.91 2.56 3.06
N GLY A 87 10.30 3.61 3.78
CA GLY A 87 10.42 4.98 3.25
C GLY A 87 9.08 5.70 3.14
N ALA A 88 8.13 5.41 4.04
CA ALA A 88 6.82 6.04 4.09
C ALA A 88 6.73 7.13 5.17
N THR A 89 5.89 8.13 4.94
CA THR A 89 5.48 9.12 5.95
C THR A 89 4.24 8.61 6.66
N LEU A 90 4.32 8.49 8.00
CA LEU A 90 3.23 8.01 8.85
C LEU A 90 2.33 9.15 9.33
N HIS A 91 1.03 8.92 9.30
CA HIS A 91 -0.02 9.75 9.87
C HIS A 91 -0.95 8.89 10.72
N TRP A 92 -1.63 9.50 11.68
CA TRP A 92 -2.61 8.83 12.55
C TRP A 92 -3.99 9.46 12.39
N LEU A 93 -5.02 8.62 12.35
CA LEU A 93 -6.41 9.09 12.37
C LEU A 93 -7.00 9.10 13.78
N ASP A 94 -6.31 8.46 14.74
CA ASP A 94 -6.66 8.45 16.17
C ASP A 94 -8.03 7.84 16.50
N GLU A 95 -8.51 6.89 15.69
CA GLU A 95 -9.67 6.08 16.07
C GLU A 95 -9.28 5.07 17.16
N VAL A 96 -10.27 4.56 17.89
CA VAL A 96 -10.07 3.62 18.99
C VAL A 96 -10.09 2.19 18.48
N ASP A 97 -9.02 1.43 18.70
CA ASP A 97 -8.91 0.02 18.32
C ASP A 97 -10.06 -0.83 18.92
N GLY A 98 -10.72 -1.61 18.08
CA GLY A 98 -11.88 -2.43 18.42
C GLY A 98 -13.18 -1.65 18.61
N ASP A 99 -13.17 -0.36 18.34
CA ASP A 99 -14.33 0.53 18.50
C ASP A 99 -14.36 1.63 17.42
N ALA A 100 -13.71 1.35 16.29
CA ALA A 100 -13.66 2.27 15.16
C ALA A 100 -14.96 2.26 14.36
N TYR A 101 -15.40 3.44 13.92
CA TYR A 101 -16.62 3.60 13.13
C TYR A 101 -16.41 4.48 11.91
N ALA A 102 -17.06 4.13 10.80
CA ALA A 102 -17.14 4.98 9.61
C ALA A 102 -18.16 6.12 9.83
N CYS A 103 -18.01 6.87 10.92
CA CYS A 103 -18.89 7.98 11.22
C CYS A 103 -18.55 9.22 10.39
N ARG A 104 -19.45 10.22 10.44
CA ARG A 104 -19.26 11.46 9.68
C ARG A 104 -17.92 12.15 10.00
N GLU A 105 -17.60 12.23 11.27
CA GLU A 105 -16.40 12.95 11.76
C GLU A 105 -15.12 12.28 11.29
N THR A 106 -15.01 10.97 11.46
CA THR A 106 -13.89 10.14 10.99
C THR A 106 -13.69 10.30 9.48
N CYS A 107 -14.77 10.18 8.71
CA CYS A 107 -14.71 10.33 7.25
C CYS A 107 -14.25 11.73 6.84
N TRP A 108 -14.64 12.79 7.53
CA TRP A 108 -14.19 14.15 7.23
C TRP A 108 -12.73 14.37 7.60
N ARG A 109 -12.25 13.88 8.75
CA ARG A 109 -10.83 13.95 9.10
C ARG A 109 -9.95 13.27 8.06
N LEU A 110 -10.33 12.07 7.63
CA LEU A 110 -9.63 11.36 6.56
C LEU A 110 -9.71 12.12 5.22
N ALA A 111 -10.87 12.69 4.88
CA ALA A 111 -11.04 13.48 3.67
C ALA A 111 -10.14 14.72 3.64
N ASP A 112 -9.97 15.40 4.78
CA ASP A 112 -9.11 16.59 4.87
C ASP A 112 -7.64 16.22 4.66
N LEU A 113 -7.16 15.10 5.23
CA LEU A 113 -5.81 14.56 4.94
C LEU A 113 -5.66 14.23 3.45
N LEU A 114 -6.64 13.59 2.84
CA LEU A 114 -6.59 13.25 1.42
C LEU A 114 -6.61 14.50 0.52
N LYS A 115 -7.33 15.57 0.90
CA LYS A 115 -7.29 16.87 0.19
C LYS A 115 -5.92 17.52 0.24
N GLU A 116 -5.25 17.44 1.38
CA GLU A 116 -3.89 17.96 1.55
C GLU A 116 -2.88 17.15 0.73
N LEU A 117 -2.94 15.84 0.84
CA LEU A 117 -2.00 14.93 0.19
C LEU A 117 -2.20 14.87 -1.33
N LYS A 118 -3.43 14.96 -1.82
CA LYS A 118 -3.81 14.82 -3.25
C LYS A 118 -3.21 13.57 -3.89
N PRO A 119 -3.51 12.38 -3.37
CA PRO A 119 -2.85 11.17 -3.80
C PRO A 119 -3.23 10.79 -5.25
N ARG A 120 -2.25 10.24 -5.98
CA ARG A 120 -2.45 9.58 -7.28
C ARG A 120 -3.22 8.27 -7.11
N ALA A 121 -2.95 7.56 -6.02
CA ALA A 121 -3.64 6.32 -5.68
C ALA A 121 -3.85 6.20 -4.18
N VAL A 122 -4.95 5.53 -3.79
CA VAL A 122 -5.27 5.17 -2.41
C VAL A 122 -5.48 3.67 -2.29
N PHE A 123 -5.05 3.12 -1.16
CA PHE A 123 -5.19 1.71 -0.80
C PHE A 123 -5.88 1.59 0.55
N GLY A 124 -6.83 0.69 0.69
CA GLY A 124 -7.50 0.41 1.95
C GLY A 124 -7.90 -1.05 2.11
N HIS A 125 -8.37 -1.39 3.28
CA HIS A 125 -8.90 -2.73 3.53
C HIS A 125 -10.09 -3.06 2.64
N TRP A 126 -10.16 -4.32 2.20
CA TRP A 126 -11.38 -4.86 1.61
C TRP A 126 -12.52 -4.81 2.62
N PRO A 127 -13.69 -4.21 2.28
CA PRO A 127 -14.73 -3.91 3.27
C PRO A 127 -15.59 -5.12 3.68
N VAL A 128 -15.27 -6.32 3.19
CA VAL A 128 -15.91 -7.56 3.62
C VAL A 128 -14.90 -8.40 4.39
N ASP A 129 -14.86 -8.21 5.69
CA ASP A 129 -13.86 -8.77 6.59
C ASP A 129 -14.51 -9.29 7.88
N ILE A 130 -13.81 -10.13 8.66
CA ILE A 130 -14.28 -10.57 9.98
C ILE A 130 -13.89 -9.59 11.08
N HIS A 131 -12.92 -8.68 10.83
CA HIS A 131 -12.52 -7.65 11.78
C HIS A 131 -13.33 -6.36 11.55
N GLY A 132 -14.00 -5.88 12.61
CA GLY A 132 -14.85 -4.70 12.53
C GLY A 132 -14.10 -3.46 12.03
N ASP A 133 -12.90 -3.22 12.58
CA ASP A 133 -12.11 -2.04 12.24
C ASP A 133 -11.61 -2.07 10.78
N HIS A 134 -11.28 -3.25 10.22
CA HIS A 134 -10.93 -3.36 8.79
C HIS A 134 -12.11 -2.92 7.91
N MET A 135 -13.32 -3.38 8.24
CA MET A 135 -14.52 -2.97 7.53
C MET A 135 -14.73 -1.47 7.63
N MET A 136 -14.55 -0.89 8.82
CA MET A 136 -14.76 0.54 9.04
C MET A 136 -13.68 1.40 8.39
N ALA A 137 -12.43 0.99 8.42
CA ALA A 137 -11.33 1.69 7.72
C ALA A 137 -11.58 1.71 6.20
N GLY A 138 -11.93 0.57 5.60
CA GLY A 138 -12.26 0.47 4.18
C GLY A 138 -13.47 1.34 3.79
N ALA A 139 -14.55 1.28 4.58
CA ALA A 139 -15.75 2.09 4.36
C ALA A 139 -15.48 3.60 4.51
N SER A 140 -14.69 3.98 5.52
CA SER A 140 -14.29 5.37 5.75
C SER A 140 -13.47 5.92 4.60
N LEU A 141 -12.52 5.14 4.07
CA LEU A 141 -11.71 5.56 2.94
C LEU A 141 -12.56 5.79 1.68
N MET A 142 -13.49 4.89 1.36
CA MET A 142 -14.42 5.09 0.23
C MET A 142 -15.21 6.39 0.40
N LYS A 143 -15.73 6.64 1.59
CA LYS A 143 -16.50 7.87 1.88
C LYS A 143 -15.62 9.11 1.85
N ALA A 144 -14.40 9.03 2.40
CA ALA A 144 -13.46 10.14 2.45
C ALA A 144 -13.02 10.61 1.05
N VAL A 145 -12.72 9.69 0.13
CA VAL A 145 -12.40 10.03 -1.27
C VAL A 145 -13.53 10.81 -1.93
N PHE A 146 -14.78 10.39 -1.70
CA PHE A 146 -15.95 11.13 -2.20
C PHE A 146 -16.07 12.53 -1.56
N LEU A 147 -15.89 12.65 -0.24
CA LEU A 147 -15.95 13.93 0.49
C LEU A 147 -14.78 14.86 0.15
N ALA A 148 -13.64 14.30 -0.19
CA ALA A 148 -12.47 15.06 -0.62
C ALA A 148 -12.61 15.61 -2.05
N GLU A 149 -13.59 15.16 -2.82
CA GLU A 149 -13.81 15.52 -4.22
C GLU A 149 -12.58 15.26 -5.10
N ILE A 150 -11.88 14.14 -4.83
CA ILE A 150 -10.71 13.70 -5.58
C ILE A 150 -11.03 12.41 -6.36
N THR A 151 -10.23 12.13 -7.38
CA THR A 151 -10.40 10.95 -8.25
C THR A 151 -9.09 10.16 -8.35
N PRO A 152 -8.57 9.61 -7.23
CA PRO A 152 -7.39 8.77 -7.27
C PRO A 152 -7.70 7.42 -7.90
N GLU A 153 -6.67 6.69 -8.33
CA GLU A 153 -6.79 5.24 -8.48
C GLU A 153 -7.13 4.66 -7.10
N PHE A 154 -8.13 3.78 -7.01
CA PHE A 154 -8.58 3.25 -5.72
C PHE A 154 -8.46 1.72 -5.70
N TYR A 155 -7.70 1.20 -4.74
CA TYR A 155 -7.44 -0.21 -4.58
C TYR A 155 -7.73 -0.69 -3.17
N PHE A 156 -8.23 -1.92 -3.07
CA PHE A 156 -8.34 -2.65 -1.81
C PHE A 156 -7.26 -3.72 -1.74
N PHE A 157 -6.77 -3.96 -0.54
CA PHE A 157 -5.98 -5.13 -0.19
C PHE A 157 -6.77 -6.02 0.78
N GLU A 158 -6.37 -7.28 0.87
CA GLU A 158 -6.96 -8.22 1.82
C GLU A 158 -6.05 -8.47 3.00
N GLU A 159 -6.65 -8.81 4.13
CA GLU A 159 -5.98 -9.43 5.25
C GLU A 159 -6.19 -10.93 5.21
N GLU A 160 -5.23 -11.64 4.68
CA GLU A 160 -5.07 -13.11 4.55
C GLU A 160 -6.40 -13.89 4.73
N TYR A 161 -6.57 -14.54 5.93
CA TYR A 161 -7.75 -15.34 6.24
C TYR A 161 -8.96 -14.54 6.72
N GLN A 162 -8.79 -13.26 7.03
CA GLN A 162 -9.84 -12.40 7.60
C GLN A 162 -10.79 -11.86 6.53
N SER A 163 -10.27 -11.36 5.43
CA SER A 163 -11.08 -10.87 4.33
C SER A 163 -11.87 -11.99 3.66
N LYS A 164 -13.13 -11.72 3.30
CA LYS A 164 -14.03 -12.71 2.69
C LYS A 164 -14.41 -12.28 1.28
N ALA A 165 -14.55 -13.27 0.40
CA ALA A 165 -14.95 -13.05 -0.99
C ALA A 165 -14.05 -12.04 -1.75
N PHE A 166 -12.79 -11.90 -1.36
CA PHE A 166 -11.83 -11.07 -2.06
C PHE A 166 -11.45 -11.72 -3.40
N VAL A 167 -11.68 -11.01 -4.49
CA VAL A 167 -11.32 -11.44 -5.84
C VAL A 167 -10.50 -10.34 -6.48
N PRO A 168 -9.17 -10.43 -6.42
CA PRO A 168 -8.28 -9.40 -6.93
C PRO A 168 -8.30 -9.36 -8.46
N ASP A 169 -7.99 -8.18 -9.01
CA ASP A 169 -7.82 -7.95 -10.45
C ASP A 169 -6.45 -7.33 -10.79
N HIS A 170 -5.66 -6.99 -9.77
CA HIS A 170 -4.29 -6.50 -9.90
C HIS A 170 -3.35 -7.34 -9.07
N TYR A 171 -2.19 -7.65 -9.63
CA TYR A 171 -1.15 -8.46 -8.99
C TYR A 171 0.20 -7.80 -9.20
N LEU A 172 0.93 -7.59 -8.12
CA LEU A 172 2.25 -6.96 -8.11
C LEU A 172 3.32 -8.02 -7.80
N ASP A 173 4.22 -8.28 -8.74
CA ASP A 173 5.36 -9.17 -8.50
C ASP A 173 6.30 -8.55 -7.47
N ILE A 174 6.38 -9.16 -6.29
CA ILE A 174 7.22 -8.72 -5.18
C ILE A 174 8.47 -9.56 -4.99
N GLY A 175 8.76 -10.51 -5.89
CA GLY A 175 9.86 -11.45 -5.73
C GLY A 175 11.21 -10.79 -5.45
N ARG A 176 11.49 -9.65 -6.12
CA ARG A 176 12.76 -8.92 -5.92
C ARG A 176 12.91 -8.25 -4.57
N VAL A 177 11.81 -8.06 -3.82
CA VAL A 177 11.78 -7.42 -2.50
C VAL A 177 11.28 -8.34 -1.39
N LEU A 178 10.96 -9.59 -1.70
CA LEU A 178 10.31 -10.54 -0.80
C LEU A 178 11.06 -10.72 0.51
N GLU A 179 12.35 -10.97 0.46
CA GLU A 179 13.13 -11.18 1.70
C GLU A 179 13.23 -9.91 2.52
N ARG A 180 13.40 -8.75 1.85
CA ARG A 180 13.40 -7.46 2.54
C ARG A 180 12.04 -7.16 3.18
N LYS A 181 10.92 -7.51 2.53
CA LYS A 181 9.59 -7.43 3.12
C LYS A 181 9.56 -8.16 4.46
N TYR A 182 10.02 -9.41 4.51
CA TYR A 182 9.93 -10.20 5.74
C TYR A 182 10.95 -9.83 6.80
N GLU A 183 12.09 -9.25 6.45
CA GLU A 183 12.93 -8.57 7.44
C GLU A 183 12.19 -7.45 8.15
N ILE A 184 11.39 -6.68 7.41
CA ILE A 184 10.59 -5.57 7.95
C ILE A 184 9.39 -6.10 8.75
N VAL A 185 8.67 -7.11 8.25
CA VAL A 185 7.56 -7.75 8.97
C VAL A 185 7.96 -8.19 10.38
N ARG A 186 9.18 -8.70 10.54
CA ARG A 186 9.71 -9.11 11.86
C ARG A 186 9.98 -7.95 12.82
N MET A 187 9.84 -6.71 12.36
CA MET A 187 9.92 -5.52 13.23
C MET A 187 8.64 -5.32 14.06
N TYR A 188 7.51 -5.89 13.63
CA TYR A 188 6.26 -5.96 14.41
C TYR A 188 6.35 -7.01 15.53
N LYS A 189 7.32 -6.90 16.42
CA LYS A 189 7.68 -7.93 17.40
C LYS A 189 6.51 -8.37 18.26
N CYS A 190 5.66 -7.43 18.67
CA CYS A 190 4.51 -7.71 19.52
C CYS A 190 3.42 -8.54 18.80
N GLN A 191 3.35 -8.50 17.47
CA GLN A 191 2.39 -9.25 16.65
C GLN A 191 3.03 -10.44 15.93
N TYR A 192 4.34 -10.44 15.75
CA TYR A 192 5.06 -11.51 15.03
C TYR A 192 4.98 -12.87 15.75
N ARG A 193 5.04 -12.88 17.08
CA ARG A 193 4.93 -14.07 17.95
C ARG A 193 5.80 -15.23 17.44
N ASP A 194 5.14 -16.35 17.08
CA ASP A 194 5.76 -17.60 16.56
C ASP A 194 6.01 -17.57 15.04
N GLY A 195 5.88 -16.41 14.41
CA GLY A 195 6.00 -16.25 12.95
C GLY A 195 4.77 -16.71 12.17
N GLY A 196 3.63 -16.89 12.84
CA GLY A 196 2.38 -17.30 12.21
C GLY A 196 1.93 -16.30 11.13
N ILE A 197 2.05 -15.02 11.43
CA ILE A 197 1.72 -13.95 10.49
C ILE A 197 2.56 -14.04 9.21
N GLU A 198 3.89 -14.22 9.31
CA GLU A 198 4.77 -14.40 8.15
C GLU A 198 4.37 -15.61 7.31
N ARG A 199 4.10 -16.76 7.97
CA ARG A 199 3.73 -17.98 7.25
C ARG A 199 2.45 -17.82 6.45
N ARG A 200 1.44 -17.13 7.00
CA ARG A 200 0.15 -16.91 6.32
C ARG A 200 0.31 -15.97 5.13
N HIS A 201 1.00 -14.84 5.30
CA HIS A 201 1.25 -13.91 4.19
C HIS A 201 2.08 -14.55 3.08
N ARG A 202 3.13 -15.31 3.41
CA ARG A 202 3.90 -16.06 2.38
C ARG A 202 3.04 -17.04 1.60
N ALA A 203 2.06 -17.68 2.26
CA ALA A 203 1.14 -18.59 1.58
C ALA A 203 0.17 -17.84 0.67
N ALA A 204 -0.38 -16.70 1.11
CA ALA A 204 -1.23 -15.84 0.28
C ALA A 204 -0.48 -15.30 -0.94
N GLU A 205 0.74 -14.81 -0.77
CA GLU A 205 1.58 -14.32 -1.88
C GLU A 205 1.93 -15.39 -2.90
N MET A 206 2.16 -16.63 -2.44
CA MET A 206 2.33 -17.78 -3.34
C MET A 206 1.04 -18.08 -4.10
N TYR A 207 -0.09 -18.10 -3.41
CA TYR A 207 -1.39 -18.32 -4.02
C TYR A 207 -1.68 -17.28 -5.09
N HIS A 208 -1.49 -16.01 -4.79
CA HIS A 208 -1.67 -14.92 -5.77
C HIS A 208 -0.67 -15.00 -6.92
N GLY A 209 0.57 -15.33 -6.63
CA GLY A 209 1.60 -15.51 -7.67
C GLY A 209 1.28 -16.64 -8.65
N MET A 210 0.58 -17.70 -8.21
CA MET A 210 0.15 -18.79 -9.09
C MET A 210 -0.97 -18.39 -10.05
N HIS A 211 -1.81 -17.41 -9.68
CA HIS A 211 -2.87 -16.91 -10.56
C HIS A 211 -2.36 -16.08 -11.74
N THR A 212 -1.09 -15.72 -11.71
CA THR A 212 -0.46 -14.93 -12.76
C THR A 212 0.73 -15.70 -13.35
N ALA A 213 0.44 -16.59 -14.29
CA ALA A 213 1.48 -17.33 -15.03
C ALA A 213 2.54 -16.43 -15.72
N MET A 214 2.34 -15.12 -15.68
CA MET A 214 3.21 -14.11 -16.29
C MET A 214 4.17 -13.43 -15.29
N LEU A 215 4.00 -13.66 -13.98
CA LEU A 215 4.91 -13.10 -12.97
C LEU A 215 6.12 -14.00 -12.80
N ALA A 216 7.30 -13.43 -13.03
CA ALA A 216 8.55 -14.17 -13.08
C ALA A 216 8.90 -14.86 -11.76
N SER A 217 8.51 -14.30 -10.61
CA SER A 217 8.86 -14.83 -9.29
C SER A 217 7.85 -15.82 -8.73
N GLY A 218 6.61 -15.82 -9.22
CA GLY A 218 5.50 -16.59 -8.62
C GLY A 218 5.12 -16.12 -7.22
N LYS A 219 5.42 -14.86 -6.87
CA LYS A 219 5.11 -14.23 -5.59
C LYS A 219 4.48 -12.87 -5.85
N ALA A 220 3.26 -12.66 -5.38
CA ALA A 220 2.55 -11.42 -5.62
C ALA A 220 1.78 -10.93 -4.42
N GLU A 221 1.78 -9.62 -4.21
CA GLU A 221 0.70 -8.92 -3.52
C GLU A 221 -0.45 -8.70 -4.48
N ALA A 222 -1.67 -8.79 -3.98
CA ALA A 222 -2.88 -8.75 -4.80
C ALA A 222 -3.81 -7.63 -4.34
N PHE A 223 -4.44 -6.98 -5.33
CA PHE A 223 -5.29 -5.82 -5.09
C PHE A 223 -6.56 -5.90 -5.90
N LYS A 224 -7.62 -5.29 -5.39
CA LYS A 224 -8.91 -5.16 -6.06
C LYS A 224 -9.18 -3.68 -6.36
N SER A 225 -9.31 -3.32 -7.63
CA SER A 225 -9.71 -1.96 -7.99
C SER A 225 -11.18 -1.70 -7.65
N LEU A 226 -11.47 -0.51 -7.07
CA LEU A 226 -12.85 -0.05 -6.90
C LEU A 226 -13.42 0.45 -8.23
N PHE A 227 -12.60 1.16 -9.01
CA PHE A 227 -12.95 1.66 -10.33
C PHE A 227 -11.91 1.25 -11.36
N PRO A 228 -12.31 0.99 -12.61
CA PRO A 228 -11.33 0.76 -13.66
C PRO A 228 -10.48 2.02 -13.88
N VAL A 229 -9.20 1.82 -14.18
CA VAL A 229 -8.32 2.93 -14.59
C VAL A 229 -8.87 3.55 -15.88
N LEU A 230 -8.92 4.88 -15.93
CA LEU A 230 -9.48 5.59 -17.07
C LEU A 230 -8.71 5.24 -18.36
N GLN A 231 -9.47 5.08 -19.45
CA GLN A 231 -8.89 4.72 -20.74
C GLN A 231 -7.81 5.74 -21.17
N GLY A 232 -6.63 5.24 -21.50
CA GLY A 232 -5.49 6.05 -21.88
C GLY A 232 -4.56 6.49 -20.74
N GLN A 233 -4.91 6.23 -19.49
CA GLN A 233 -4.02 6.42 -18.35
C GLN A 233 -3.25 5.13 -18.05
N ARG A 234 -1.98 5.27 -17.66
CA ARG A 234 -1.22 4.17 -17.09
C ARG A 234 -1.54 4.07 -15.60
N SER A 235 -1.87 2.85 -15.15
CA SER A 235 -2.01 2.62 -13.71
C SER A 235 -0.66 2.64 -13.01
N ILE A 236 -0.67 2.89 -11.70
CA ILE A 236 0.55 2.81 -10.88
C ILE A 236 1.22 1.44 -10.97
N PHE A 237 0.46 0.35 -11.14
CA PHE A 237 1.01 -1.00 -11.32
C PHE A 237 1.77 -1.14 -12.65
N GLN A 238 1.31 -0.49 -13.71
CA GLN A 238 2.00 -0.47 -15.00
C GLN A 238 3.29 0.38 -14.95
N GLU A 239 3.37 1.31 -14.01
CA GLU A 239 4.58 2.10 -13.79
C GLU A 239 5.62 1.32 -12.98
N LEU A 240 5.16 0.59 -11.96
CA LEU A 240 6.04 -0.22 -11.09
C LEU A 240 6.53 -1.50 -11.78
N GLN A 241 5.74 -2.05 -12.68
CA GLN A 241 6.06 -3.24 -13.49
C GLN A 241 5.96 -2.89 -14.97
N PRO A 242 6.92 -2.18 -15.55
CA PRO A 242 6.93 -1.94 -16.98
C PRO A 242 6.90 -3.31 -17.67
N THR A 243 5.84 -3.54 -18.45
CA THR A 243 5.69 -4.77 -19.22
C THR A 243 6.98 -5.00 -20.01
N SER A 244 7.72 -6.04 -19.67
CA SER A 244 8.79 -6.53 -20.54
C SER A 244 8.12 -6.79 -21.90
N ARG A 245 8.46 -5.99 -22.92
CA ARG A 245 8.00 -6.17 -24.30
C ARG A 245 8.68 -7.41 -24.88
N GLY A 246 8.44 -8.57 -24.26
CA GLY A 246 8.72 -9.88 -24.82
C GLY A 246 7.38 -10.52 -25.13
N LYS A 247 7.00 -10.59 -26.39
CA LYS A 247 5.88 -11.46 -26.79
C LYS A 247 6.13 -12.82 -26.15
N PRO A 248 5.15 -13.41 -25.42
CA PRO A 248 5.30 -14.77 -24.94
C PRO A 248 5.57 -15.64 -26.18
N LYS A 249 6.73 -16.27 -26.24
CA LYS A 249 6.98 -17.34 -27.19
C LYS A 249 6.16 -18.53 -26.71
N PHE A 250 4.91 -18.60 -27.13
CA PHE A 250 4.17 -19.86 -27.10
C PHE A 250 4.90 -20.81 -28.03
N GLN A 251 5.83 -21.59 -27.51
CA GLN A 251 6.24 -22.81 -28.20
C GLN A 251 5.06 -23.75 -28.10
N GLY A 252 4.31 -23.84 -29.22
CA GLY A 252 3.20 -24.77 -29.32
C GLY A 252 3.69 -26.17 -28.99
N ALA A 253 3.18 -26.73 -27.90
CA ALA A 253 3.28 -28.15 -27.63
C ALA A 253 2.55 -28.84 -28.79
N ARG A 254 3.31 -29.49 -29.71
CA ARG A 254 2.71 -30.43 -30.68
C ARG A 254 2.15 -31.58 -29.86
N VAL A 255 0.84 -31.61 -29.71
CA VAL A 255 0.13 -32.83 -29.27
C VAL A 255 0.36 -33.85 -30.38
N ARG A 256 1.05 -34.95 -30.06
CA ARG A 256 1.11 -36.17 -30.88
C ARG A 256 -0.01 -37.09 -30.49
#